data_acde243ee7a9deeffab0384ddf62b83b
#
_entry.id   acde243ee7a9deeffab0384ddf62b83b
#
_cell.length_a   1.000
_cell.length_b   1.000
_cell.length_c   1.000
_cell.angle_alpha   90.00
_cell.angle_beta   90.00
_cell.angle_gamma   90.00
#
_symmetry.space_group_name_H-M   'P 1'
#
loop_
_entity.id
_entity.type
_entity.pdbx_description
1 polymer ?
#
loop_
_entity_poly.entity_id
_entity_poly.type
_entity_poly.pdbx_seq_one_letter_code
_entity_poly.pdbx_strand_id
1 'polypeptide(L)'
;MGSEMCLRDRISAEELENIENVACPNAGACGGMFTANTMASISEAIGLSLPGSASPPAEDERRNKIVYETGKACSELLKLGIKPLDIVTFESFENSITMLNAVGGSTNGILHLLAMANEAGINLTYDDFERIRKKTPHVADMKPGGNYVMNSLDKIGGIPLIMKKLLDKKLIHGDCLTVTGKTIKQNLEELSITEVPEQQIVKPVEQPIHEVGTAVILKGSLAPEGAVIKTAGVEMTEFTGTDRVYDREEYAFESVSKGDVDEGDVVVIRYEGPKGGPGMREMLSTTAALVGQGLGKKVAMVTDGRFSGGTRGFMVGHVAPEAFVGGPIALVKDGDKISINVEDSSINLHVSEEELANRKKEWRRPEPNYSTGALAKFASLVGSAAKGAITKPAEY
;
A
#
# COMPACT_ATOMS: atom_id res chain seq x y z
N MET A 1 -1.67 -16.73 8.36
CA MET A 1 -1.14 -17.64 9.43
C MET A 1 -1.65 -19.08 9.26
N GLY A 2 -2.96 -19.36 9.25
CA GLY A 2 -3.44 -20.73 9.11
C GLY A 2 -2.96 -21.44 7.85
N SER A 3 -3.12 -20.83 6.67
CA SER A 3 -2.64 -21.38 5.39
C SER A 3 -1.12 -21.54 5.35
N GLU A 4 -0.36 -20.60 5.91
CA GLU A 4 1.09 -20.67 6.01
C GLU A 4 1.57 -21.88 6.85
N MET A 5 0.85 -22.20 7.92
CA MET A 5 1.16 -23.34 8.78
C MET A 5 0.77 -24.66 8.14
N CYS A 6 -0.36 -24.71 7.40
CA CYS A 6 -0.78 -25.89 6.66
C CYS A 6 0.20 -26.31 5.56
N LEU A 7 0.78 -25.32 4.83
CA LEU A 7 1.78 -25.62 3.79
C LEU A 7 3.03 -26.31 4.31
N ARG A 8 3.27 -26.29 5.64
CA ARG A 8 4.39 -26.96 6.30
C ARG A 8 3.99 -28.26 7.01
N ASP A 9 2.75 -28.73 6.88
CA ASP A 9 2.21 -29.88 7.61
C ASP A 9 2.44 -29.77 9.14
N ARG A 10 2.39 -28.54 9.68
CA ARG A 10 2.70 -28.27 11.09
C ARG A 10 1.50 -28.26 12.00
N ILE A 11 0.29 -28.26 11.44
CA ILE A 11 -0.96 -28.26 12.19
C ILE A 11 -1.96 -29.25 11.58
N SER A 12 -2.80 -29.80 12.43
CA SER A 12 -3.92 -30.64 12.02
C SER A 12 -5.08 -29.81 11.44
N ALA A 13 -6.03 -30.46 10.76
CA ALA A 13 -7.25 -29.81 10.28
C ALA A 13 -8.08 -29.19 11.43
N GLU A 14 -8.13 -29.85 12.59
CA GLU A 14 -8.82 -29.33 13.78
C GLU A 14 -8.14 -28.07 14.35
N GLU A 15 -6.82 -28.05 14.40
CA GLU A 15 -6.06 -26.87 14.83
C GLU A 15 -6.26 -25.71 13.85
N LEU A 16 -6.32 -25.99 12.54
CA LEU A 16 -6.62 -24.97 11.52
C LEU A 16 -8.01 -24.38 11.74
N GLU A 17 -9.04 -25.21 11.90
CA GLU A 17 -10.41 -24.78 12.17
C GLU A 17 -10.49 -23.92 13.45
N ASN A 18 -9.79 -24.33 14.50
CA ASN A 18 -9.71 -23.54 15.73
C ASN A 18 -9.05 -22.17 15.52
N ILE A 19 -7.98 -22.09 14.71
CA ILE A 19 -7.34 -20.82 14.37
C ILE A 19 -8.30 -19.94 13.56
N GLU A 20 -8.99 -20.50 12.56
CA GLU A 20 -9.95 -19.78 11.74
C GLU A 20 -11.09 -19.18 12.58
N ASN A 21 -11.61 -19.93 13.54
CA ASN A 21 -12.69 -19.50 14.44
C ASN A 21 -12.29 -18.34 15.37
N VAL A 22 -10.99 -18.17 15.68
CA VAL A 22 -10.52 -17.13 16.60
C VAL A 22 -9.66 -16.03 15.93
N ALA A 23 -9.28 -16.22 14.66
CA ALA A 23 -8.38 -15.32 13.95
C ALA A 23 -8.96 -13.91 13.78
N CYS A 24 -10.28 -13.80 13.61
CA CYS A 24 -11.03 -12.56 13.50
C CYS A 24 -12.21 -12.59 14.48
N PRO A 25 -11.96 -12.39 15.78
CA PRO A 25 -12.97 -12.65 16.82
C PRO A 25 -14.16 -11.68 16.77
N ASN A 26 -14.04 -10.55 16.10
CA ASN A 26 -15.05 -9.48 16.07
C ASN A 26 -15.38 -9.08 14.64
N ALA A 27 -16.58 -8.53 14.44
CA ALA A 27 -17.05 -8.12 13.13
C ALA A 27 -16.33 -6.86 12.61
N GLY A 28 -15.89 -6.89 11.37
CA GLY A 28 -15.79 -5.77 10.45
C GLY A 28 -14.47 -5.03 10.29
N ALA A 29 -13.56 -4.90 11.22
CA ALA A 29 -12.34 -4.11 10.99
C ALA A 29 -11.10 -4.99 10.83
N CYS A 30 -10.20 -4.61 9.88
CA CYS A 30 -8.86 -5.18 9.82
C CYS A 30 -8.12 -4.93 11.14
N GLY A 31 -7.42 -5.94 11.68
CA GLY A 31 -6.69 -5.81 12.93
C GLY A 31 -5.47 -4.88 12.83
N GLY A 32 -4.74 -4.88 11.71
CA GLY A 32 -3.51 -4.12 11.53
C GLY A 32 -3.65 -2.89 10.64
N MET A 33 -2.52 -2.22 10.39
CA MET A 33 -2.40 -1.11 9.44
C MET A 33 -2.33 -1.66 8.00
N PHE A 34 -3.37 -2.41 7.63
CA PHE A 34 -3.60 -2.93 6.29
C PHE A 34 -4.27 -1.85 5.43
N THR A 35 -4.70 -2.18 4.23
CA THR A 35 -5.20 -1.16 3.28
C THR A 35 -6.39 -0.38 3.82
N ALA A 36 -7.37 -1.04 4.46
CA ALA A 36 -8.56 -0.37 4.98
C ALA A 36 -8.21 0.66 6.07
N ASN A 37 -7.43 0.29 7.08
CA ASN A 37 -7.01 1.20 8.13
C ASN A 37 -6.03 2.27 7.63
N THR A 38 -5.18 1.96 6.66
CA THR A 38 -4.33 2.94 5.97
C THR A 38 -5.19 4.03 5.32
N MET A 39 -6.20 3.63 4.53
CA MET A 39 -7.05 4.61 3.84
C MET A 39 -7.94 5.38 4.80
N ALA A 40 -8.43 4.77 5.87
CA ALA A 40 -9.16 5.48 6.92
C ALA A 40 -8.27 6.55 7.59
N SER A 41 -7.02 6.22 7.92
CA SER A 41 -6.04 7.16 8.49
C SER A 41 -5.69 8.30 7.53
N ILE A 42 -5.48 7.97 6.26
CA ILE A 42 -5.24 8.95 5.18
C ILE A 42 -6.45 9.88 5.01
N SER A 43 -7.69 9.34 5.12
CA SER A 43 -8.90 10.13 4.98
C SER A 43 -9.07 11.17 6.10
N GLU A 44 -8.58 10.90 7.30
CA GLU A 44 -8.49 11.93 8.36
C GLU A 44 -7.42 12.97 8.02
N ALA A 45 -6.25 12.53 7.56
CA ALA A 45 -5.12 13.42 7.28
C ALA A 45 -5.38 14.37 6.09
N ILE A 46 -6.12 13.91 5.07
CA ILE A 46 -6.54 14.75 3.93
C ILE A 46 -7.70 15.71 4.29
N GLY A 47 -8.37 15.45 5.41
CA GLY A 47 -9.51 16.26 5.86
C GLY A 47 -10.87 15.79 5.36
N LEU A 48 -10.98 14.63 4.72
CA LEU A 48 -12.24 14.08 4.18
C LEU A 48 -13.01 13.17 5.14
N SER A 49 -12.49 12.93 6.34
CA SER A 49 -13.17 12.19 7.41
C SER A 49 -13.19 12.99 8.70
N LEU A 50 -14.16 12.70 9.56
CA LEU A 50 -14.23 13.32 10.89
C LEU A 50 -13.01 12.91 11.73
N PRO A 51 -12.39 13.84 12.47
CA PRO A 51 -11.27 13.52 13.35
C PRO A 51 -11.62 12.43 14.37
N GLY A 52 -10.76 11.42 14.49
CA GLY A 52 -10.94 10.27 15.37
C GLY A 52 -11.89 9.19 14.84
N SER A 53 -12.31 9.27 13.58
CA SER A 53 -13.22 8.28 12.99
C SER A 53 -12.53 7.02 12.48
N ALA A 54 -11.23 7.05 12.20
CA ALA A 54 -10.51 5.94 11.59
C ALA A 54 -10.25 4.78 12.55
N SER A 55 -9.97 5.05 13.82
CA SER A 55 -9.41 4.07 14.74
C SER A 55 -10.42 3.25 15.56
N PRO A 56 -11.65 3.71 15.90
CA PRO A 56 -12.60 2.90 16.67
C PRO A 56 -12.94 1.57 15.97
N PRO A 57 -12.99 0.44 16.69
CA PRO A 57 -13.46 -0.84 16.14
C PRO A 57 -14.86 -0.75 15.55
N ALA A 58 -15.19 -1.63 14.59
CA ALA A 58 -16.50 -1.60 13.92
C ALA A 58 -17.68 -1.82 14.87
N GLU A 59 -17.49 -2.58 15.94
CA GLU A 59 -18.51 -2.89 16.96
C GLU A 59 -18.60 -1.84 18.08
N ASP A 60 -17.70 -0.86 18.08
CA ASP A 60 -17.68 0.17 19.13
C ASP A 60 -18.91 1.07 19.03
N GLU A 61 -19.59 1.31 20.14
CA GLU A 61 -20.79 2.16 20.20
C GLU A 61 -20.54 3.58 19.67
N ARG A 62 -19.31 4.07 19.77
CA ARG A 62 -18.89 5.36 19.20
C ARG A 62 -19.13 5.42 17.69
N ARG A 63 -19.16 4.27 16.98
CA ARG A 63 -19.46 4.23 15.54
C ARG A 63 -20.83 4.81 15.22
N ASN A 64 -21.84 4.51 16.01
CA ASN A 64 -23.19 5.06 15.82
C ASN A 64 -23.17 6.60 15.90
N LYS A 65 -22.44 7.16 16.87
CA LYS A 65 -22.28 8.60 17.00
C LYS A 65 -21.49 9.18 15.80
N ILE A 66 -20.40 8.54 15.40
CA ILE A 66 -19.58 8.99 14.26
C ILE A 66 -20.43 9.02 12.98
N VAL A 67 -21.23 7.99 12.70
CA VAL A 67 -22.13 7.94 11.52
C VAL A 67 -23.13 9.09 11.56
N TYR A 68 -23.75 9.34 12.72
CA TYR A 68 -24.69 10.44 12.88
C TYR A 68 -24.01 11.82 12.67
N GLU A 69 -22.87 12.05 13.29
CA GLU A 69 -22.12 13.31 13.12
C GLU A 69 -21.59 13.48 11.69
N THR A 70 -21.27 12.39 10.99
CA THR A 70 -20.91 12.43 9.56
C THR A 70 -22.08 12.98 8.72
N GLY A 71 -23.29 12.50 8.96
CA GLY A 71 -24.49 13.01 8.28
C GLY A 71 -24.73 14.50 8.56
N LYS A 72 -24.54 14.94 9.83
CA LYS A 72 -24.58 16.36 10.18
C LYS A 72 -23.52 17.18 9.46
N ALA A 73 -22.27 16.71 9.46
CA ALA A 73 -21.16 17.39 8.79
C ALA A 73 -21.46 17.59 7.29
N CYS A 74 -21.96 16.56 6.59
CA CYS A 74 -22.39 16.69 5.20
C CYS A 74 -23.45 17.79 5.03
N SER A 75 -24.43 17.87 5.92
CA SER A 75 -25.47 18.91 5.88
C SER A 75 -24.91 20.31 6.12
N GLU A 76 -23.97 20.45 7.05
CA GLU A 76 -23.33 21.75 7.33
C GLU A 76 -22.40 22.19 6.19
N LEU A 77 -21.65 21.27 5.56
CA LEU A 77 -20.83 21.58 4.38
C LEU A 77 -21.69 22.16 3.25
N LEU A 78 -22.89 21.60 3.01
CA LEU A 78 -23.83 22.14 2.01
C LEU A 78 -24.25 23.58 2.36
N LYS A 79 -24.55 23.88 3.63
CA LYS A 79 -24.93 25.24 4.07
C LYS A 79 -23.77 26.22 3.94
N LEU A 80 -22.54 25.77 4.21
CA LEU A 80 -21.32 26.57 4.11
C LEU A 80 -20.84 26.73 2.64
N GLY A 81 -21.41 25.95 1.71
CA GLY A 81 -21.00 25.93 0.31
C GLY A 81 -19.63 25.28 0.09
N ILE A 82 -19.12 24.50 1.06
CA ILE A 82 -17.82 23.84 0.98
C ILE A 82 -17.99 22.57 0.13
N LYS A 83 -17.15 22.44 -0.89
CA LYS A 83 -17.11 21.28 -1.79
C LYS A 83 -15.89 20.40 -1.45
N PRO A 84 -15.89 19.12 -1.85
CA PRO A 84 -14.71 18.26 -1.67
C PRO A 84 -13.41 18.85 -2.24
N LEU A 85 -13.48 19.52 -3.38
CA LEU A 85 -12.31 20.17 -4.01
C LEU A 85 -11.81 21.42 -3.27
N ASP A 86 -12.57 21.96 -2.32
CA ASP A 86 -12.09 23.05 -1.45
C ASP A 86 -11.26 22.49 -0.29
N ILE A 87 -11.45 21.19 0.04
CA ILE A 87 -10.73 20.45 1.09
C ILE A 87 -9.47 19.79 0.51
N VAL A 88 -9.62 19.19 -0.68
CA VAL A 88 -8.56 18.41 -1.32
C VAL A 88 -7.62 19.35 -2.08
N THR A 89 -6.48 19.67 -1.47
CA THR A 89 -5.41 20.52 -2.03
C THR A 89 -4.10 19.75 -2.12
N PHE A 90 -3.09 20.31 -2.75
CA PHE A 90 -1.76 19.67 -2.80
C PHE A 90 -1.20 19.46 -1.38
N GLU A 91 -1.35 20.44 -0.49
CA GLU A 91 -0.91 20.37 0.90
C GLU A 91 -1.67 19.29 1.68
N SER A 92 -2.96 19.07 1.41
CA SER A 92 -3.72 18.01 2.04
C SER A 92 -3.28 16.61 1.57
N PHE A 93 -2.81 16.48 0.31
CA PHE A 93 -2.12 15.26 -0.15
C PHE A 93 -0.77 15.09 0.52
N GLU A 94 0.01 16.14 0.75
CA GLU A 94 1.26 16.04 1.51
C GLU A 94 1.00 15.52 2.94
N ASN A 95 -0.06 15.99 3.61
CA ASN A 95 -0.49 15.47 4.89
C ASN A 95 -0.80 13.96 4.84
N SER A 96 -1.48 13.54 3.78
CA SER A 96 -1.85 12.13 3.56
C SER A 96 -0.64 11.23 3.32
N ILE A 97 0.32 11.70 2.54
CA ILE A 97 1.58 10.97 2.28
C ILE A 97 2.42 10.91 3.57
N THR A 98 2.45 12.00 4.34
CA THR A 98 3.09 12.02 5.66
C THR A 98 2.44 10.99 6.59
N MET A 99 1.11 10.96 6.68
CA MET A 99 0.41 9.95 7.49
C MET A 99 0.70 8.53 7.03
N LEU A 100 0.62 8.25 5.71
CA LEU A 100 0.96 6.95 5.12
C LEU A 100 2.32 6.43 5.62
N ASN A 101 3.32 7.30 5.60
CA ASN A 101 4.69 6.97 5.99
C ASN A 101 4.85 6.86 7.51
N ALA A 102 4.24 7.75 8.27
CA ALA A 102 4.34 7.77 9.73
C ALA A 102 3.73 6.53 10.41
N VAL A 103 2.70 5.93 9.78
CA VAL A 103 2.02 4.73 10.31
C VAL A 103 2.52 3.42 9.69
N GLY A 104 3.49 3.45 8.76
CA GLY A 104 3.91 2.26 8.04
C GLY A 104 2.76 1.64 7.22
N GLY A 105 2.02 2.48 6.50
CA GLY A 105 0.81 2.11 5.79
C GLY A 105 1.02 1.18 4.58
N SER A 106 -0.06 0.74 3.98
CA SER A 106 -0.09 -0.11 2.79
C SER A 106 0.36 0.64 1.54
N THR A 107 1.10 -0.03 0.65
CA THR A 107 1.45 0.48 -0.69
C THR A 107 0.23 0.83 -1.54
N ASN A 108 -0.92 0.20 -1.29
CA ASN A 108 -2.18 0.55 -1.94
C ASN A 108 -2.58 2.01 -1.71
N GLY A 109 -2.17 2.63 -0.59
CA GLY A 109 -2.39 4.05 -0.32
C GLY A 109 -1.75 4.96 -1.37
N ILE A 110 -0.59 4.59 -1.92
CA ILE A 110 0.08 5.34 -3.00
C ILE A 110 -0.80 5.36 -4.25
N LEU A 111 -1.28 4.18 -4.67
CA LEU A 111 -2.15 4.04 -5.85
C LEU A 111 -3.43 4.86 -5.69
N HIS A 112 -4.08 4.78 -4.52
CA HIS A 112 -5.33 5.48 -4.25
C HIS A 112 -5.14 6.99 -4.16
N LEU A 113 -4.06 7.47 -3.55
CA LEU A 113 -3.77 8.92 -3.50
C LEU A 113 -3.50 9.49 -4.90
N LEU A 114 -2.76 8.77 -5.75
CA LEU A 114 -2.56 9.18 -7.14
C LEU A 114 -3.89 9.24 -7.91
N ALA A 115 -4.77 8.25 -7.71
CA ALA A 115 -6.10 8.25 -8.33
C ALA A 115 -6.95 9.44 -7.85
N MET A 116 -7.00 9.69 -6.55
CA MET A 116 -7.74 10.82 -5.97
C MET A 116 -7.20 12.16 -6.46
N ALA A 117 -5.86 12.32 -6.51
CA ALA A 117 -5.23 13.53 -7.01
C ALA A 117 -5.56 13.80 -8.49
N ASN A 118 -5.57 12.74 -9.30
CA ASN A 118 -5.93 12.87 -10.70
C ASN A 118 -7.39 13.33 -10.87
N GLU A 119 -8.35 12.75 -10.14
CA GLU A 119 -9.76 13.16 -10.15
C GLU A 119 -9.93 14.60 -9.64
N ALA A 120 -9.10 15.02 -8.70
CA ALA A 120 -9.10 16.39 -8.18
C ALA A 120 -8.39 17.41 -9.11
N GLY A 121 -7.77 16.97 -10.21
CA GLY A 121 -6.98 17.80 -11.09
C GLY A 121 -5.65 18.26 -10.50
N ILE A 122 -5.13 17.56 -9.48
CA ILE A 122 -3.89 17.85 -8.79
C ILE A 122 -2.77 17.00 -9.38
N ASN A 123 -1.68 17.63 -9.80
CA ASN A 123 -0.51 16.94 -10.35
C ASN A 123 0.37 16.35 -9.24
N LEU A 124 -0.03 15.20 -8.70
CA LEU A 124 0.73 14.45 -7.72
C LEU A 124 1.57 13.37 -8.44
N THR A 125 2.84 13.23 -8.06
CA THR A 125 3.80 12.34 -8.72
C THR A 125 4.52 11.45 -7.71
N TYR A 126 5.15 10.39 -8.18
CA TYR A 126 6.03 9.54 -7.36
C TYR A 126 7.19 10.33 -6.72
N ASP A 127 7.68 11.39 -7.36
CA ASP A 127 8.74 12.22 -6.80
C ASP A 127 8.27 13.01 -5.56
N ASP A 128 6.98 13.35 -5.49
CA ASP A 128 6.38 13.96 -4.30
C ASP A 128 6.33 12.96 -3.15
N PHE A 129 5.97 11.69 -3.41
CA PHE A 129 6.02 10.66 -2.40
C PHE A 129 7.43 10.49 -1.83
N GLU A 130 8.46 10.42 -2.67
CA GLU A 130 9.85 10.30 -2.22
C GLU A 130 10.33 11.53 -1.44
N ARG A 131 10.00 12.72 -1.90
CA ARG A 131 10.33 13.97 -1.21
C ARG A 131 9.75 14.04 0.20
N ILE A 132 8.49 13.64 0.36
CA ILE A 132 7.78 13.64 1.64
C ILE A 132 8.27 12.50 2.53
N ARG A 133 8.44 11.29 1.98
CA ARG A 133 8.98 10.13 2.67
C ARG A 133 10.29 10.45 3.39
N LYS A 134 11.24 11.09 2.69
CA LYS A 134 12.57 11.44 3.23
C LYS A 134 12.51 12.39 4.42
N LYS A 135 11.39 13.08 4.65
CA LYS A 135 11.18 14.02 5.75
C LYS A 135 10.30 13.45 6.86
N THR A 136 9.65 12.33 6.61
CA THR A 136 8.64 11.77 7.51
C THR A 136 9.19 10.58 8.27
N PRO A 137 9.34 10.64 9.59
CA PRO A 137 9.75 9.48 10.37
C PRO A 137 8.59 8.46 10.48
N HIS A 138 8.93 7.17 10.52
CA HIS A 138 8.00 6.10 10.86
C HIS A 138 7.89 5.98 12.36
N VAL A 139 6.73 6.32 12.94
CA VAL A 139 6.56 6.44 14.40
C VAL A 139 5.61 5.41 15.00
N ALA A 140 4.71 4.80 14.23
CA ALA A 140 3.69 3.90 14.77
C ALA A 140 4.07 2.43 14.56
N ASP A 141 4.22 1.68 15.67
CA ASP A 141 4.62 0.28 15.69
C ASP A 141 3.43 -0.66 15.38
N MET A 142 2.91 -0.58 14.16
CA MET A 142 1.67 -1.23 13.75
C MET A 142 1.91 -2.49 12.92
N LYS A 143 1.13 -3.56 13.17
CA LYS A 143 1.09 -4.74 12.30
C LYS A 143 0.71 -4.35 10.86
N PRO A 144 1.29 -5.00 9.82
CA PRO A 144 2.08 -6.23 9.86
C PRO A 144 3.56 -6.03 10.16
N GLY A 145 4.12 -4.84 9.99
CA GLY A 145 5.54 -4.54 10.20
C GLY A 145 5.95 -4.45 11.66
N GLY A 146 5.03 -4.11 12.54
CA GLY A 146 5.22 -3.92 13.96
C GLY A 146 4.40 -4.87 14.83
N ASN A 147 4.20 -4.48 16.09
CA ASN A 147 3.66 -5.35 17.15
C ASN A 147 2.18 -5.11 17.45
N TYR A 148 1.66 -3.90 17.24
CA TYR A 148 0.35 -3.49 17.72
C TYR A 148 -0.73 -3.51 16.64
N VAL A 149 -1.98 -3.60 17.07
CA VAL A 149 -3.18 -3.58 16.22
C VAL A 149 -3.89 -2.23 16.31
N MET A 150 -4.82 -1.96 15.38
CA MET A 150 -5.54 -0.68 15.31
C MET A 150 -6.32 -0.36 16.59
N ASN A 151 -6.92 -1.37 17.23
CA ASN A 151 -7.59 -1.21 18.53
C ASN A 151 -6.62 -0.74 19.65
N SER A 152 -5.35 -1.15 19.60
CA SER A 152 -4.34 -0.67 20.54
C SER A 152 -4.04 0.82 20.34
N LEU A 153 -3.93 1.24 19.08
CA LEU A 153 -3.73 2.63 18.71
C LEU A 153 -4.93 3.50 19.14
N ASP A 154 -6.17 3.00 18.93
CA ASP A 154 -7.40 3.70 19.34
C ASP A 154 -7.41 4.04 20.83
N LYS A 155 -7.00 3.09 21.68
CA LYS A 155 -6.97 3.25 23.15
C LYS A 155 -6.03 4.33 23.66
N ILE A 156 -5.08 4.77 22.86
CA ILE A 156 -4.10 5.80 23.22
C ILE A 156 -4.35 7.15 22.55
N GLY A 157 -5.47 7.30 21.83
CA GLY A 157 -5.85 8.55 21.15
C GLY A 157 -5.94 8.45 19.63
N GLY A 158 -5.68 7.30 19.05
CA GLY A 158 -5.92 7.02 17.63
C GLY A 158 -5.09 7.84 16.65
N ILE A 159 -5.63 8.06 15.47
CA ILE A 159 -4.99 8.86 14.41
C ILE A 159 -4.80 10.32 14.82
N PRO A 160 -5.73 10.99 15.54
CA PRO A 160 -5.50 12.35 16.01
C PRO A 160 -4.24 12.53 16.87
N LEU A 161 -3.86 11.53 17.68
CA LEU A 161 -2.60 11.58 18.44
C LEU A 161 -1.39 11.67 17.52
N ILE A 162 -1.35 10.86 16.46
CA ILE A 162 -0.26 10.88 15.49
C ILE A 162 -0.24 12.21 14.75
N MET A 163 -1.42 12.68 14.27
CA MET A 163 -1.54 13.98 13.59
C MET A 163 -1.05 15.13 14.48
N LYS A 164 -1.38 15.13 15.77
CA LYS A 164 -0.92 16.16 16.71
C LYS A 164 0.60 16.15 16.83
N LYS A 165 1.22 14.98 17.03
CA LYS A 165 2.68 14.85 17.11
C LYS A 165 3.38 15.33 15.83
N LEU A 166 2.82 15.01 14.65
CA LEU A 166 3.34 15.49 13.37
C LEU A 166 3.15 17.00 13.19
N LEU A 167 2.01 17.55 13.61
CA LEU A 167 1.72 18.98 13.55
C LEU A 167 2.66 19.80 14.44
N ASP A 168 2.90 19.34 15.67
CA ASP A 168 3.82 19.98 16.63
C ASP A 168 5.25 20.07 16.09
N LYS A 169 5.64 19.14 15.20
CA LYS A 169 6.93 19.12 14.48
C LYS A 169 6.88 19.78 13.09
N LYS A 170 5.75 20.39 12.72
CA LYS A 170 5.55 21.04 11.41
C LYS A 170 5.77 20.09 10.23
N LEU A 171 5.46 18.81 10.42
CA LEU A 171 5.53 17.79 9.38
C LEU A 171 4.24 17.67 8.56
N ILE A 172 3.13 18.26 9.05
CA ILE A 172 1.87 18.39 8.33
C ILE A 172 1.38 19.85 8.31
N HIS A 173 0.58 20.16 7.29
CA HIS A 173 -0.03 21.48 7.10
C HIS A 173 -1.30 21.59 7.95
N GLY A 174 -1.23 22.34 9.05
CA GLY A 174 -2.34 22.51 9.99
C GLY A 174 -3.49 23.37 9.47
N ASP A 175 -3.25 24.19 8.46
CA ASP A 175 -4.22 25.16 7.91
C ASP A 175 -5.14 24.54 6.85
N CYS A 176 -4.93 23.28 6.44
CA CYS A 176 -5.79 22.58 5.49
C CYS A 176 -7.23 22.47 6.07
N LEU A 177 -8.22 22.82 5.22
CA LEU A 177 -9.65 22.72 5.52
C LEU A 177 -10.07 21.25 5.65
N THR A 178 -11.09 20.99 6.45
CA THR A 178 -11.64 19.64 6.63
C THR A 178 -13.16 19.61 6.52
N VAL A 179 -13.73 18.40 6.52
CA VAL A 179 -15.18 18.17 6.50
C VAL A 179 -15.95 18.75 7.69
N THR A 180 -15.26 19.23 8.73
CA THR A 180 -15.90 19.94 9.85
C THR A 180 -16.12 21.43 9.57
N GLY A 181 -15.63 21.94 8.43
CA GLY A 181 -15.59 23.38 8.14
C GLY A 181 -14.49 24.12 8.89
N LYS A 182 -13.65 23.40 9.62
CA LYS A 182 -12.48 23.90 10.37
C LYS A 182 -11.19 23.36 9.79
N THR A 183 -10.06 23.95 10.17
CA THR A 183 -8.75 23.46 9.78
C THR A 183 -8.34 22.23 10.62
N ILE A 184 -7.35 21.47 10.12
CA ILE A 184 -6.76 20.36 10.87
C ILE A 184 -6.29 20.82 12.25
N LYS A 185 -5.58 21.94 12.33
CA LYS A 185 -5.09 22.50 13.60
C LYS A 185 -6.23 22.77 14.57
N GLN A 186 -7.28 23.47 14.13
CA GLN A 186 -8.44 23.78 14.97
C GLN A 186 -9.13 22.51 15.48
N ASN A 187 -9.29 21.50 14.63
CA ASN A 187 -9.87 20.22 15.06
C ASN A 187 -9.01 19.52 16.12
N LEU A 188 -7.69 19.50 15.94
CA LEU A 188 -6.78 18.86 16.89
C LEU A 188 -6.69 19.60 18.23
N GLU A 189 -6.84 20.92 18.24
CA GLU A 189 -6.89 21.74 19.46
C GLU A 189 -8.19 21.53 20.25
N GLU A 190 -9.30 21.25 19.56
CA GLU A 190 -10.61 20.98 20.21
C GLU A 190 -10.72 19.54 20.75
N LEU A 191 -9.93 18.62 20.23
CA LEU A 191 -9.94 17.24 20.70
C LEU A 191 -9.18 17.10 22.02
N SER A 192 -9.86 16.52 23.02
CA SER A 192 -9.23 16.13 24.27
C SER A 192 -8.39 14.86 24.07
N ILE A 193 -7.23 15.00 23.44
CA ILE A 193 -6.28 13.89 23.23
C ILE A 193 -5.46 13.74 24.50
N THR A 194 -5.75 12.71 25.28
CA THR A 194 -4.96 12.39 26.48
C THR A 194 -3.84 11.44 26.09
N GLU A 195 -2.62 11.90 26.19
CA GLU A 195 -1.46 11.03 25.97
C GLU A 195 -1.35 10.03 27.13
N VAL A 196 -1.31 8.74 26.80
CA VAL A 196 -1.12 7.66 27.78
C VAL A 196 0.38 7.58 28.12
N PRO A 197 0.77 7.79 29.38
CA PRO A 197 2.17 7.68 29.78
C PRO A 197 2.76 6.30 29.45
N GLU A 198 4.04 6.27 29.06
CA GLU A 198 4.81 5.05 28.83
C GLU A 198 4.28 4.12 27.73
N GLN A 199 3.31 4.57 26.90
CA GLN A 199 2.85 3.79 25.76
C GLN A 199 3.99 3.59 24.75
N GLN A 200 4.03 2.42 24.09
CA GLN A 200 5.08 2.03 23.16
C GLN A 200 4.58 1.97 21.69
N ILE A 201 3.32 2.27 21.45
CA ILE A 201 2.65 2.10 20.14
C ILE A 201 3.06 3.21 19.17
N VAL A 202 3.08 4.47 19.66
CA VAL A 202 3.50 5.64 18.88
C VAL A 202 4.74 6.24 19.51
N LYS A 203 5.87 6.08 18.84
CA LYS A 203 7.16 6.62 19.30
C LYS A 203 7.20 8.15 19.22
N PRO A 204 8.04 8.81 20.03
CA PRO A 204 8.37 10.22 19.82
C PRO A 204 8.94 10.43 18.40
N VAL A 205 8.62 11.57 17.81
CA VAL A 205 9.12 11.94 16.46
C VAL A 205 10.65 12.02 16.40
N GLU A 206 11.27 12.37 17.55
CA GLU A 206 12.72 12.46 17.72
C GLU A 206 13.40 11.10 17.96
N GLN A 207 12.63 10.05 18.22
CA GLN A 207 13.10 8.68 18.43
C GLN A 207 12.20 7.70 17.68
N PRO A 208 12.13 7.82 16.35
CA PRO A 208 11.21 7.03 15.53
C PRO A 208 11.68 5.58 15.44
N ILE A 209 10.83 4.73 14.87
CA ILE A 209 11.20 3.35 14.49
C ILE A 209 12.18 3.37 13.30
N HIS A 210 11.90 4.24 12.32
CA HIS A 210 12.80 4.54 11.21
C HIS A 210 12.84 6.05 11.00
N GLU A 211 14.03 6.57 10.73
CA GLU A 211 14.27 8.01 10.48
C GLU A 211 13.51 8.54 9.26
N VAL A 212 13.22 7.66 8.31
CA VAL A 212 12.52 7.98 7.07
C VAL A 212 11.29 7.09 6.89
N GLY A 213 10.36 7.54 6.08
CA GLY A 213 9.13 6.80 5.77
C GLY A 213 9.39 5.48 5.04
N THR A 214 8.46 4.58 5.17
CA THR A 214 8.59 3.16 4.79
C THR A 214 7.97 2.81 3.43
N ALA A 215 7.27 3.73 2.79
CA ALA A 215 6.67 3.55 1.47
C ALA A 215 7.59 4.12 0.39
N VAL A 216 8.48 3.28 -0.15
CA VAL A 216 9.57 3.68 -1.05
C VAL A 216 9.15 3.53 -2.51
N ILE A 217 9.46 4.53 -3.32
CA ILE A 217 9.34 4.46 -4.78
C ILE A 217 10.68 4.02 -5.36
N LEU A 218 10.67 2.96 -6.15
CA LEU A 218 11.84 2.45 -6.86
C LEU A 218 11.75 2.83 -8.34
N LYS A 219 12.88 3.21 -8.94
CA LYS A 219 13.01 3.46 -10.39
C LYS A 219 14.24 2.74 -10.94
N GLY A 220 14.22 2.40 -12.21
CA GLY A 220 15.36 1.73 -12.85
C GLY A 220 14.99 1.06 -14.16
N SER A 221 15.91 0.23 -14.66
CA SER A 221 15.72 -0.43 -15.97
C SER A 221 14.52 -1.37 -16.01
N LEU A 222 14.12 -1.96 -14.84
CA LEU A 222 12.93 -2.80 -14.76
C LEU A 222 11.63 -1.99 -14.63
N ALA A 223 11.68 -0.85 -13.95
CA ALA A 223 10.51 -0.01 -13.67
C ALA A 223 10.81 1.48 -13.99
N PRO A 224 10.91 1.87 -15.26
CA PRO A 224 11.25 3.25 -15.64
C PRO A 224 10.18 4.27 -15.25
N GLU A 225 8.90 3.90 -15.15
CA GLU A 225 7.85 4.76 -14.61
C GLU A 225 7.74 4.67 -13.09
N GLY A 226 8.34 3.64 -12.48
CA GLY A 226 8.40 3.40 -11.05
C GLY A 226 7.75 2.10 -10.61
N ALA A 227 8.05 1.73 -9.37
CA ALA A 227 7.48 0.63 -8.62
C ALA A 227 7.44 1.01 -7.15
N VAL A 228 6.75 0.24 -6.31
CA VAL A 228 6.61 0.56 -4.90
C VAL A 228 7.00 -0.61 -4.01
N ILE A 229 7.69 -0.33 -2.91
CA ILE A 229 8.00 -1.30 -1.86
C ILE A 229 7.67 -0.71 -0.49
N LYS A 230 7.20 -1.56 0.42
CA LYS A 230 7.01 -1.22 1.83
C LYS A 230 8.14 -1.83 2.65
N THR A 231 8.87 -0.99 3.38
CA THR A 231 10.00 -1.42 4.21
C THR A 231 9.67 -1.55 5.70
N ALA A 232 8.45 -1.21 6.13
CA ALA A 232 8.01 -1.39 7.51
C ALA A 232 8.11 -2.87 7.91
N GLY A 233 8.95 -3.17 8.92
CA GLY A 233 9.21 -4.53 9.39
C GLY A 233 10.09 -5.38 8.46
N VAL A 234 10.80 -4.75 7.53
CA VAL A 234 11.79 -5.38 6.66
C VAL A 234 13.18 -4.87 7.04
N GLU A 235 14.07 -5.78 7.39
CA GLU A 235 15.45 -5.45 7.80
C GLU A 235 16.40 -5.30 6.60
N MET A 236 16.04 -5.94 5.49
CA MET A 236 16.81 -5.92 4.24
C MET A 236 16.66 -4.57 3.53
N THR A 237 17.79 -3.98 3.10
CA THR A 237 17.78 -2.75 2.29
C THR A 237 18.16 -3.01 0.84
N GLU A 238 18.70 -4.18 0.54
CA GLU A 238 19.07 -4.59 -0.81
C GLU A 238 18.80 -6.09 -1.04
N PHE A 239 18.51 -6.44 -2.27
CA PHE A 239 18.34 -7.83 -2.71
C PHE A 239 18.79 -7.97 -4.16
N THR A 240 19.56 -9.00 -4.45
CA THR A 240 19.90 -9.39 -5.83
C THR A 240 19.70 -10.89 -5.96
N GLY A 241 18.91 -11.32 -6.92
CA GLY A 241 18.57 -12.72 -7.07
C GLY A 241 18.34 -13.14 -8.51
N THR A 242 18.16 -14.44 -8.69
CA THR A 242 17.85 -15.08 -9.99
C THR A 242 16.34 -15.14 -10.15
N ASP A 243 15.87 -14.80 -11.35
CA ASP A 243 14.43 -14.65 -11.60
C ASP A 243 13.75 -15.99 -11.89
N ARG A 244 12.57 -16.17 -11.26
CA ARG A 244 11.56 -17.18 -11.58
C ARG A 244 10.31 -16.48 -12.06
N VAL A 245 9.96 -16.65 -13.32
CA VAL A 245 8.97 -15.82 -14.01
C VAL A 245 7.65 -16.56 -14.20
N TYR A 246 6.55 -15.91 -13.80
CA TYR A 246 5.21 -16.46 -13.89
C TYR A 246 4.26 -15.44 -14.52
N ASP A 247 3.43 -15.89 -15.46
CA ASP A 247 2.46 -15.04 -16.16
C ASP A 247 1.13 -14.86 -15.39
N ARG A 248 1.02 -15.46 -14.19
CA ARG A 248 -0.13 -15.35 -13.27
C ARG A 248 0.26 -15.72 -11.85
N GLU A 249 -0.48 -15.21 -10.88
CA GLU A 249 -0.30 -15.56 -9.46
C GLU A 249 -0.49 -17.05 -9.19
N GLU A 250 -1.47 -17.70 -9.85
CA GLU A 250 -1.77 -19.10 -9.63
C GLU A 250 -0.58 -20.01 -9.97
N TYR A 251 0.16 -19.68 -11.03
CA TYR A 251 1.34 -20.46 -11.41
C TYR A 251 2.49 -20.29 -10.42
N ALA A 252 2.69 -19.06 -9.94
CA ALA A 252 3.67 -18.78 -8.89
C ALA A 252 3.29 -19.49 -7.57
N PHE A 253 2.02 -19.43 -7.18
CA PHE A 253 1.52 -20.12 -5.99
C PHE A 253 1.73 -21.64 -6.08
N GLU A 254 1.42 -22.25 -7.21
CA GLU A 254 1.63 -23.68 -7.44
C GLU A 254 3.11 -24.05 -7.35
N SER A 255 4.00 -23.29 -7.98
CA SER A 255 5.45 -23.51 -7.94
C SER A 255 6.00 -23.36 -6.52
N VAL A 256 5.65 -22.31 -5.80
CA VAL A 256 6.03 -22.13 -4.39
C VAL A 256 5.52 -23.29 -3.54
N SER A 257 4.28 -23.72 -3.74
CA SER A 257 3.67 -24.83 -2.96
C SER A 257 4.37 -26.16 -3.21
N LYS A 258 4.91 -26.39 -4.42
CA LYS A 258 5.70 -27.58 -4.77
C LYS A 258 7.14 -27.53 -4.26
N GLY A 259 7.63 -26.36 -3.82
CA GLY A 259 8.99 -26.18 -3.37
C GLY A 259 9.98 -25.94 -4.53
N ASP A 260 9.50 -25.41 -5.67
CA ASP A 260 10.35 -25.13 -6.84
C ASP A 260 11.05 -23.76 -6.77
N VAL A 261 10.83 -23.00 -5.69
CA VAL A 261 11.46 -21.69 -5.45
C VAL A 261 12.47 -21.82 -4.34
N ASP A 262 13.69 -21.38 -4.62
CA ASP A 262 14.84 -21.49 -3.71
C ASP A 262 15.13 -20.17 -2.99
N GLU A 263 15.90 -20.26 -1.90
CA GLU A 263 16.48 -19.09 -1.22
C GLU A 263 17.37 -18.30 -2.18
N GLY A 264 17.16 -16.99 -2.26
CA GLY A 264 17.88 -16.09 -3.17
C GLY A 264 17.18 -15.87 -4.52
N ASP A 265 16.06 -16.52 -4.78
CA ASP A 265 15.28 -16.27 -5.99
C ASP A 265 14.50 -14.94 -5.91
N VAL A 266 14.23 -14.37 -7.09
CA VAL A 266 13.25 -13.30 -7.30
C VAL A 266 12.04 -13.87 -8.04
N VAL A 267 10.91 -13.94 -7.38
CA VAL A 267 9.65 -14.39 -7.98
C VAL A 267 9.03 -13.23 -8.74
N VAL A 268 9.01 -13.31 -10.07
CA VAL A 268 8.41 -12.30 -10.95
C VAL A 268 7.04 -12.76 -11.41
N ILE A 269 5.98 -12.02 -11.00
CA ILE A 269 4.61 -12.27 -11.44
C ILE A 269 4.18 -11.11 -12.33
N ARG A 270 3.84 -11.38 -13.58
CA ARG A 270 3.51 -10.38 -14.57
C ARG A 270 2.14 -10.59 -15.19
N TYR A 271 1.66 -9.58 -15.94
CA TYR A 271 0.31 -9.51 -16.51
C TYR A 271 -0.81 -9.44 -15.47
N GLU A 272 -0.50 -8.95 -14.28
CA GLU A 272 -1.42 -8.68 -13.18
C GLU A 272 -1.61 -7.16 -12.93
N GLY A 273 -1.05 -6.35 -13.82
CA GLY A 273 -1.19 -4.89 -13.81
C GLY A 273 -2.57 -4.40 -14.24
N PRO A 274 -2.78 -3.08 -14.33
CA PRO A 274 -4.09 -2.47 -14.58
C PRO A 274 -4.84 -3.00 -15.81
N LYS A 275 -4.13 -3.27 -16.91
CA LYS A 275 -4.69 -3.80 -18.16
C LYS A 275 -4.61 -5.32 -18.25
N GLY A 276 -3.49 -5.90 -17.85
CA GLY A 276 -3.25 -7.34 -17.90
C GLY A 276 -4.15 -8.11 -16.94
N GLY A 277 -4.19 -7.68 -15.69
CA GLY A 277 -5.09 -8.18 -14.64
C GLY A 277 -6.09 -7.10 -14.20
N PRO A 278 -7.18 -6.84 -14.96
CA PRO A 278 -8.07 -5.72 -14.70
C PRO A 278 -8.55 -5.65 -13.25
N GLY A 279 -8.24 -4.52 -12.58
CA GLY A 279 -8.45 -4.31 -11.14
C GLY A 279 -7.18 -4.49 -10.32
N MET A 280 -6.04 -4.89 -10.91
CA MET A 280 -4.74 -5.07 -10.22
C MET A 280 -4.91 -5.90 -8.95
N ARG A 281 -5.14 -7.19 -9.06
CA ARG A 281 -5.35 -8.01 -7.87
C ARG A 281 -4.09 -8.10 -7.00
N GLU A 282 -4.30 -8.39 -5.73
CA GLU A 282 -3.25 -8.51 -4.74
C GLU A 282 -2.65 -9.92 -4.73
N MET A 283 -1.32 -10.02 -4.70
CA MET A 283 -0.56 -11.29 -4.68
C MET A 283 -0.53 -11.91 -3.28
N LEU A 284 -1.69 -12.16 -2.69
CA LEU A 284 -1.79 -12.62 -1.31
C LEU A 284 -1.45 -14.10 -1.14
N SER A 285 -1.93 -14.95 -2.05
CA SER A 285 -1.74 -16.40 -1.95
C SER A 285 -0.28 -16.81 -2.05
N THR A 286 0.44 -16.24 -3.01
CA THR A 286 1.86 -16.52 -3.21
C THR A 286 2.71 -16.01 -2.05
N THR A 287 2.43 -14.80 -1.52
CA THR A 287 3.17 -14.28 -0.37
C THR A 287 2.92 -15.12 0.89
N ALA A 288 1.70 -15.60 1.10
CA ALA A 288 1.38 -16.50 2.20
C ALA A 288 2.12 -17.84 2.06
N ALA A 289 2.18 -18.39 0.83
CA ALA A 289 2.90 -19.63 0.53
C ALA A 289 4.40 -19.49 0.81
N LEU A 290 5.04 -18.40 0.37
CA LEU A 290 6.46 -18.11 0.63
C LEU A 290 6.74 -18.06 2.14
N VAL A 291 5.90 -17.39 2.92
CA VAL A 291 6.04 -17.37 4.39
C VAL A 291 5.84 -18.77 4.97
N GLY A 292 4.85 -19.52 4.49
CA GLY A 292 4.59 -20.91 4.89
C GLY A 292 5.78 -21.83 4.64
N GLN A 293 6.48 -21.68 3.52
CA GLN A 293 7.69 -22.41 3.18
C GLN A 293 8.95 -21.94 3.94
N GLY A 294 8.86 -20.82 4.69
CA GLY A 294 10.01 -20.22 5.39
C GLY A 294 10.89 -19.35 4.52
N LEU A 295 10.42 -19.01 3.33
CA LEU A 295 11.13 -18.18 2.35
C LEU A 295 10.80 -16.69 2.45
N GLY A 296 9.87 -16.28 3.31
CA GLY A 296 9.36 -14.91 3.40
C GLY A 296 10.42 -13.82 3.68
N LYS A 297 11.60 -14.18 4.20
CA LYS A 297 12.75 -13.28 4.39
C LYS A 297 13.94 -13.62 3.49
N LYS A 298 13.78 -14.54 2.55
CA LYS A 298 14.88 -15.13 1.77
C LYS A 298 14.69 -15.02 0.27
N VAL A 299 13.50 -14.62 -0.14
CA VAL A 299 13.05 -14.46 -1.53
C VAL A 299 12.46 -13.06 -1.69
N ALA A 300 12.76 -12.39 -2.79
CA ALA A 300 12.05 -11.19 -3.19
C ALA A 300 10.92 -11.54 -4.16
N MET A 301 9.89 -10.69 -4.22
CA MET A 301 8.83 -10.82 -5.20
C MET A 301 8.60 -9.50 -5.92
N VAL A 302 8.41 -9.56 -7.24
CA VAL A 302 8.22 -8.39 -8.10
C VAL A 302 6.98 -8.61 -8.97
N THR A 303 6.07 -7.63 -9.01
CA THR A 303 4.86 -7.74 -9.83
C THR A 303 4.40 -6.38 -10.37
N ASP A 304 3.76 -6.39 -11.55
CA ASP A 304 3.00 -5.25 -12.06
C ASP A 304 1.58 -5.15 -11.45
N GLY A 305 1.16 -6.16 -10.66
CA GLY A 305 -0.01 -6.13 -9.80
C GLY A 305 0.25 -5.43 -8.46
N ARG A 306 -0.48 -5.85 -7.40
CA ARG A 306 -0.40 -5.27 -6.05
C ARG A 306 -0.06 -6.31 -5.00
N PHE A 307 0.30 -5.82 -3.82
CA PHE A 307 0.37 -6.62 -2.60
C PHE A 307 -0.70 -6.19 -1.60
N SER A 308 -1.22 -7.15 -0.85
CA SER A 308 -2.10 -6.89 0.28
C SER A 308 -1.39 -6.03 1.33
N GLY A 309 -2.14 -5.16 2.01
CA GLY A 309 -1.63 -4.38 3.13
C GLY A 309 -1.08 -5.21 4.30
N GLY A 310 -1.46 -6.49 4.39
CA GLY A 310 -0.96 -7.46 5.37
C GLY A 310 0.31 -8.19 4.97
N THR A 311 0.80 -7.99 3.76
CA THR A 311 1.99 -8.64 3.21
C THR A 311 3.25 -8.27 3.98
N ARG A 312 4.15 -9.24 4.15
CA ARG A 312 5.49 -9.11 4.74
C ARG A 312 6.54 -9.60 3.75
N GLY A 313 7.77 -9.10 3.89
CA GLY A 313 8.90 -9.50 3.07
C GLY A 313 9.28 -8.44 2.03
N PHE A 314 10.26 -8.77 1.19
CA PHE A 314 10.85 -7.85 0.21
C PHE A 314 10.05 -7.89 -1.10
N MET A 315 8.89 -7.18 -1.09
CA MET A 315 7.85 -7.30 -2.09
C MET A 315 7.65 -5.98 -2.84
N VAL A 316 7.98 -5.97 -4.14
CA VAL A 316 7.89 -4.81 -5.05
C VAL A 316 6.67 -4.95 -5.94
N GLY A 317 5.69 -4.07 -5.78
CA GLY A 317 4.48 -4.02 -6.59
C GLY A 317 4.39 -2.79 -7.48
N HIS A 318 3.29 -2.71 -8.23
CA HIS A 318 2.97 -1.59 -9.12
C HIS A 318 4.08 -1.30 -10.15
N VAL A 319 4.83 -2.32 -10.58
CA VAL A 319 5.88 -2.14 -11.60
C VAL A 319 5.28 -1.53 -12.85
N ALA A 320 5.81 -0.39 -13.24
CA ALA A 320 5.31 0.37 -14.38
C ALA A 320 6.46 0.79 -15.33
N PRO A 321 6.22 0.68 -16.65
CA PRO A 321 5.01 0.19 -17.34
C PRO A 321 4.76 -1.31 -17.11
N GLU A 322 3.47 -1.70 -17.00
CA GLU A 322 3.09 -3.11 -16.84
C GLU A 322 3.46 -4.02 -18.03
N ALA A 323 3.51 -5.32 -17.80
CA ALA A 323 3.85 -6.30 -18.83
C ALA A 323 2.88 -6.28 -20.04
N PHE A 324 1.58 -6.10 -19.79
CA PHE A 324 0.57 -6.16 -20.85
C PHE A 324 0.71 -5.06 -21.92
N VAL A 325 1.33 -3.93 -21.57
CA VAL A 325 1.69 -2.87 -22.53
C VAL A 325 3.12 -3.01 -23.05
N GLY A 326 3.82 -4.10 -22.69
CA GLY A 326 5.18 -4.38 -23.12
C GLY A 326 6.21 -3.57 -22.34
N GLY A 327 5.98 -3.27 -21.07
CA GLY A 327 6.98 -2.75 -20.14
C GLY A 327 8.15 -3.74 -19.97
N PRO A 328 9.27 -3.30 -19.38
CA PRO A 328 10.46 -4.15 -19.23
C PRO A 328 10.18 -5.47 -18.48
N ILE A 329 9.27 -5.50 -17.54
CA ILE A 329 8.87 -6.71 -16.80
C ILE A 329 8.33 -7.82 -17.74
N ALA A 330 7.75 -7.45 -18.89
CA ALA A 330 7.32 -8.42 -19.92
C ALA A 330 8.48 -9.17 -20.58
N LEU A 331 9.68 -8.62 -20.50
CA LEU A 331 10.88 -9.12 -21.19
C LEU A 331 11.78 -9.96 -20.28
N VAL A 332 11.45 -10.05 -18.98
CA VAL A 332 12.19 -10.88 -18.02
C VAL A 332 12.05 -12.36 -18.39
N LYS A 333 13.13 -13.11 -18.30
CA LYS A 333 13.16 -14.57 -18.52
C LYS A 333 13.69 -15.27 -17.28
N ASP A 334 13.29 -16.53 -17.08
CA ASP A 334 13.87 -17.38 -16.04
C ASP A 334 15.40 -17.38 -16.13
N GLY A 335 16.06 -17.21 -15.00
CA GLY A 335 17.51 -17.16 -14.90
C GLY A 335 18.14 -15.79 -15.13
N ASP A 336 17.39 -14.77 -15.52
CA ASP A 336 17.86 -13.38 -15.46
C ASP A 336 18.15 -12.97 -14.00
N LYS A 337 18.74 -11.81 -13.81
CA LYS A 337 18.98 -11.28 -12.46
C LYS A 337 18.32 -9.91 -12.29
N ILE A 338 17.65 -9.73 -11.16
CA ILE A 338 17.12 -8.44 -10.73
C ILE A 338 17.86 -8.01 -9.46
N SER A 339 18.25 -6.74 -9.41
CA SER A 339 18.72 -6.08 -8.18
C SER A 339 17.73 -5.02 -7.74
N ILE A 340 17.49 -4.96 -6.44
CA ILE A 340 16.61 -4.01 -5.76
C ILE A 340 17.43 -3.39 -4.63
N ASN A 341 17.52 -2.04 -4.62
CA ASN A 341 18.19 -1.31 -3.55
C ASN A 341 17.26 -0.20 -3.05
N VAL A 342 16.88 -0.28 -1.78
CA VAL A 342 15.95 0.65 -1.12
C VAL A 342 16.61 2.00 -0.85
N GLU A 343 17.91 2.01 -0.47
CA GLU A 343 18.64 3.22 -0.15
C GLU A 343 18.82 4.10 -1.38
N ASP A 344 19.18 3.47 -2.51
CA ASP A 344 19.33 4.12 -3.80
C ASP A 344 17.99 4.32 -4.53
N SER A 345 16.89 3.80 -3.95
CA SER A 345 15.55 3.82 -4.57
C SER A 345 15.57 3.23 -6.00
N SER A 346 16.26 2.11 -6.18
CA SER A 346 16.51 1.53 -7.51
C SER A 346 16.02 0.08 -7.66
N ILE A 347 15.61 -0.25 -8.89
CA ILE A 347 15.29 -1.62 -9.31
C ILE A 347 15.74 -1.85 -10.75
N ASN A 348 16.65 -2.81 -10.94
CA ASN A 348 17.30 -3.02 -12.22
C ASN A 348 17.28 -4.47 -12.66
N LEU A 349 17.02 -4.68 -13.95
CA LEU A 349 17.16 -5.93 -14.65
C LEU A 349 18.55 -5.98 -15.29
N HIS A 350 19.35 -7.00 -14.95
CA HIS A 350 20.72 -7.19 -15.44
C HIS A 350 20.73 -7.94 -16.77
N VAL A 351 20.18 -7.30 -17.79
CA VAL A 351 20.19 -7.77 -19.20
C VAL A 351 20.68 -6.62 -20.05
N SER A 352 21.52 -6.90 -21.06
CA SER A 352 22.04 -5.86 -21.94
C SER A 352 20.93 -5.17 -22.73
N GLU A 353 21.13 -3.90 -23.07
CA GLU A 353 20.18 -3.14 -23.89
C GLU A 353 19.93 -3.79 -25.25
N GLU A 354 20.96 -4.41 -25.86
CA GLU A 354 20.85 -5.12 -27.11
C GLU A 354 19.92 -6.35 -26.97
N GLU A 355 20.10 -7.15 -25.94
CA GLU A 355 19.24 -8.31 -25.65
C GLU A 355 17.81 -7.88 -25.34
N LEU A 356 17.61 -6.83 -24.53
CA LEU A 356 16.29 -6.29 -24.27
C LEU A 356 15.60 -5.79 -25.56
N ALA A 357 16.35 -5.14 -26.45
CA ALA A 357 15.82 -4.71 -27.74
C ALA A 357 15.41 -5.91 -28.63
N ASN A 358 16.18 -6.99 -28.59
CA ASN A 358 15.84 -8.22 -29.29
C ASN A 358 14.62 -8.90 -28.73
N ARG A 359 14.56 -9.08 -27.40
CA ARG A 359 13.37 -9.60 -26.71
C ARG A 359 12.12 -8.77 -27.00
N LYS A 360 12.26 -7.45 -27.07
CA LYS A 360 11.16 -6.54 -27.42
C LYS A 360 10.62 -6.74 -28.83
N LYS A 361 11.49 -7.04 -29.82
CA LYS A 361 11.07 -7.36 -31.20
C LYS A 361 10.28 -8.68 -31.27
N GLU A 362 10.65 -9.64 -30.43
CA GLU A 362 10.00 -10.96 -30.36
C GLU A 362 8.73 -10.94 -29.52
N TRP A 363 8.65 -10.06 -28.51
CA TRP A 363 7.50 -9.99 -27.62
C TRP A 363 6.21 -9.70 -28.38
N ARG A 364 5.17 -10.43 -28.03
CA ARG A 364 3.81 -10.21 -28.52
C ARG A 364 2.90 -10.06 -27.33
N ARG A 365 2.00 -9.08 -27.40
CA ARG A 365 0.98 -8.91 -26.36
C ARG A 365 0.16 -10.18 -26.27
N PRO A 366 -0.01 -10.76 -25.07
CA PRO A 366 -0.89 -11.90 -24.88
C PRO A 366 -2.36 -11.52 -25.12
N GLU A 367 -3.18 -12.54 -25.36
CA GLU A 367 -4.63 -12.34 -25.39
C GLU A 367 -5.12 -11.80 -24.05
N PRO A 368 -6.07 -10.84 -24.05
CA PRO A 368 -6.58 -10.28 -22.82
C PRO A 368 -7.34 -11.33 -22.01
N ASN A 369 -7.20 -11.30 -20.69
CA ASN A 369 -7.93 -12.20 -19.79
C ASN A 369 -9.46 -12.08 -19.93
N TYR A 370 -9.95 -10.93 -20.39
CA TYR A 370 -11.35 -10.64 -20.59
C TYR A 370 -11.56 -9.95 -21.94
N SER A 371 -12.25 -10.63 -22.86
CA SER A 371 -12.58 -10.12 -24.21
C SER A 371 -13.92 -9.38 -24.26
N THR A 372 -14.78 -9.54 -23.25
CA THR A 372 -16.12 -8.95 -23.18
C THR A 372 -16.48 -8.50 -21.76
N GLY A 373 -17.55 -7.74 -21.62
CA GLY A 373 -18.11 -7.32 -20.33
C GLY A 373 -17.40 -6.13 -19.70
N ALA A 374 -17.63 -5.91 -18.39
CA ALA A 374 -17.17 -4.74 -17.66
C ALA A 374 -15.64 -4.69 -17.53
N LEU A 375 -15.01 -5.84 -17.28
CA LEU A 375 -13.55 -5.90 -17.12
C LEU A 375 -12.81 -5.65 -18.44
N ALA A 376 -13.34 -6.09 -19.57
CA ALA A 376 -12.76 -5.77 -20.88
C ALA A 376 -12.84 -4.26 -21.17
N LYS A 377 -13.96 -3.61 -20.86
CA LYS A 377 -14.12 -2.15 -20.97
C LYS A 377 -13.14 -1.41 -20.04
N PHE A 378 -13.03 -1.86 -18.79
CA PHE A 378 -12.08 -1.29 -17.84
C PHE A 378 -10.65 -1.40 -18.36
N ALA A 379 -10.21 -2.58 -18.78
CA ALA A 379 -8.85 -2.81 -19.29
C ALA A 379 -8.53 -1.92 -20.53
N SER A 380 -9.52 -1.60 -21.36
CA SER A 380 -9.32 -0.72 -22.52
C SER A 380 -9.10 0.75 -22.12
N LEU A 381 -9.67 1.20 -21.01
CA LEU A 381 -9.68 2.61 -20.58
C LEU A 381 -8.64 2.92 -19.49
N VAL A 382 -8.23 1.91 -18.70
CA VAL A 382 -7.36 2.12 -17.54
C VAL A 382 -5.95 2.54 -17.96
N GLY A 383 -5.38 3.48 -17.19
CA GLY A 383 -4.02 3.99 -17.35
C GLY A 383 -2.98 3.22 -16.52
N SER A 384 -1.74 3.75 -16.50
CA SER A 384 -0.61 3.20 -15.74
C SER A 384 -0.85 3.28 -14.22
N ALA A 385 -0.32 2.29 -13.49
CA ALA A 385 -0.28 2.30 -12.03
C ALA A 385 0.49 3.51 -11.47
N ALA A 386 1.52 3.98 -12.17
CA ALA A 386 2.27 5.18 -11.81
C ALA A 386 1.43 6.48 -11.85
N LYS A 387 0.22 6.39 -12.40
CA LYS A 387 -0.77 7.49 -12.44
C LYS A 387 -2.08 7.15 -11.73
N GLY A 388 -2.06 6.14 -10.84
CA GLY A 388 -3.21 5.74 -10.05
C GLY A 388 -4.15 4.73 -10.71
N ALA A 389 -3.77 4.13 -11.86
CA ALA A 389 -4.59 3.15 -12.58
C ALA A 389 -6.05 3.62 -12.79
N ILE A 390 -6.23 4.87 -13.15
CA ILE A 390 -7.53 5.49 -13.40
C ILE A 390 -8.02 5.20 -14.82
N THR A 391 -9.34 5.17 -15.01
CA THR A 391 -9.93 5.13 -16.35
C THR A 391 -9.98 6.55 -16.95
N LYS A 392 -9.50 6.67 -18.18
CA LYS A 392 -9.61 7.92 -18.94
C LYS A 392 -10.68 7.79 -20.00
N PRO A 393 -11.37 8.90 -20.39
CA PRO A 393 -12.17 8.90 -21.59
C PRO A 393 -11.32 8.45 -22.78
N ALA A 394 -11.92 7.69 -23.71
CA ALA A 394 -11.26 7.41 -24.98
C ALA A 394 -10.99 8.75 -25.68
N GLU A 395 -9.76 8.98 -26.11
CA GLU A 395 -9.46 10.06 -27.02
C GLU A 395 -10.12 9.71 -28.38
N TYR A 396 -11.07 10.53 -28.82
CA TYR A 396 -11.76 10.39 -30.10
C TYR A 396 -10.97 11.09 -31.18
#